data_fb6a90a9179d533a5025a39ce4604faf
#
_entry.id   fb6a90a9179d533a5025a39ce4604faf
#
_cell.length_a   1.000
_cell.length_b   1.000
_cell.length_c   1.000
_cell.angle_alpha   90.00
_cell.angle_beta   90.00
_cell.angle_gamma   90.00
#
_symmetry.space_group_name_H-M   'P 1'
#
loop_
_entity.id
_entity.type
_entity.pdbx_description
1 polymer ?
#
loop_
_entity_poly.entity_id
_entity_poly.type
_entity_poly.pdbx_seq_one_letter_code
_entity_poly.pdbx_strand_id
1 'polypeptide(L)'
;MNINKKLQHRPGKIIGIAASGIAVALIGLGISRLTVSQTVQRKVSSPKPTIKIPKKVEVVGLGRLEPKGEIISVSGPSEELISRLEVSQGDFVKKGEVIAYLESYEERLAERNYIASQLVEAKEKLLASTKYAQAQVQEAQSKILQIDRPRIFEIEAQRATVRQLKVELALEREDLQRLQQLRREGAISQQSLDQQLSKTRQVQEQVNNAQASLIRLQTELKANLSNAQAQLLSQKANLPLTQTQVALKSNQHNLKLAEARLRRSVIRAPRAGQIIRIIAHPGEKIGSDGILEMGNTNQMYAVAEVYEADVGLVKVGQPAKIISRNGAFNKPLTGKVAEIGWQVHKNNLLDDDPAANADARVVEVKIRLDDSKSVKALTNLQVDVRIKL
;
A
#
# COMPACT_ATOMS: atom_id res chain seq x y z
N MET A 1 20.64 -36.40 10.14
CA MET A 1 19.86 -37.61 10.02
C MET A 1 19.00 -37.45 8.81
N ASN A 2 19.55 -37.65 7.58
CA ASN A 2 19.46 -38.84 6.76
C ASN A 2 18.03 -39.38 6.73
N ILE A 3 17.35 -39.41 5.61
CA ILE A 3 17.47 -40.35 4.52
C ILE A 3 16.69 -39.90 3.29
N ASN A 4 17.38 -39.77 2.18
CA ASN A 4 17.11 -40.05 0.80
C ASN A 4 16.14 -41.20 0.47
N LYS A 5 15.39 -41.05 -0.67
CA LYS A 5 15.14 -42.03 -1.75
C LYS A 5 14.34 -41.32 -2.85
N LYS A 6 14.82 -40.93 -3.97
CA LYS A 6 15.30 -41.54 -5.23
C LYS A 6 14.58 -42.83 -5.61
N LEU A 7 13.91 -42.80 -6.76
CA LEU A 7 13.76 -43.84 -7.79
C LEU A 7 13.12 -43.12 -8.99
N GLN A 8 13.81 -42.75 -10.07
CA GLN A 8 14.33 -43.54 -11.19
C GLN A 8 13.20 -44.31 -11.89
N HIS A 9 12.84 -43.88 -13.08
CA HIS A 9 13.32 -44.20 -14.42
C HIS A 9 12.91 -45.58 -14.93
N ARG A 10 12.22 -45.72 -16.06
CA ARG A 10 12.85 -46.05 -17.35
C ARG A 10 11.84 -46.20 -18.51
N PRO A 11 12.29 -45.97 -19.75
CA PRO A 11 11.46 -46.09 -20.98
C PRO A 11 11.68 -47.47 -21.65
N GLY A 12 10.71 -47.90 -22.40
CA GLY A 12 10.87 -48.99 -23.38
C GLY A 12 10.24 -48.54 -24.66
N LYS A 13 10.89 -48.27 -25.68
CA LYS A 13 11.51 -49.05 -26.77
C LYS A 13 10.72 -50.35 -27.03
N ILE A 14 10.20 -50.62 -28.26
CA ILE A 14 10.97 -51.21 -29.37
C ILE A 14 10.03 -51.79 -30.41
N ILE A 15 10.32 -51.55 -31.69
CA ILE A 15 10.45 -52.48 -32.85
C ILE A 15 9.10 -53.00 -33.41
N GLY A 16 8.71 -52.81 -34.65
CA GLY A 16 9.47 -52.89 -35.89
C GLY A 16 8.99 -54.07 -36.71
N ILE A 17 9.13 -53.99 -37.99
CA ILE A 17 8.97 -55.04 -39.02
C ILE A 17 7.73 -54.73 -39.89
N ALA A 18 7.80 -54.11 -41.05
CA ALA A 18 8.47 -54.44 -42.29
C ALA A 18 7.84 -55.63 -43.03
N ALA A 19 7.69 -55.35 -44.27
CA ALA A 19 7.68 -56.21 -45.46
C ALA A 19 6.28 -56.41 -46.08
N SER A 20 6.06 -55.94 -47.20
CA SER A 20 6.46 -56.29 -48.55
C SER A 20 5.37 -57.12 -49.33
N GLY A 21 5.23 -56.77 -50.57
CA GLY A 21 4.64 -57.59 -51.63
C GLY A 21 3.75 -56.76 -52.53
N ILE A 22 4.19 -56.05 -53.51
CA ILE A 22 4.63 -56.44 -54.89
C ILE A 22 3.56 -57.18 -55.66
N ALA A 23 3.23 -56.50 -56.77
CA ALA A 23 3.01 -57.00 -58.14
C ALA A 23 1.59 -57.54 -58.51
N VAL A 24 1.02 -57.39 -59.55
CA VAL A 24 1.36 -57.39 -61.01
C VAL A 24 0.04 -57.12 -61.69
N ALA A 25 -0.15 -56.14 -62.49
CA ALA A 25 0.01 -56.03 -63.93
C ALA A 25 -0.98 -56.86 -64.77
N LEU A 26 -1.50 -56.19 -65.73
CA LEU A 26 -1.66 -56.47 -67.08
C LEU A 26 -3.07 -56.91 -67.65
N ILE A 27 -3.52 -56.11 -68.56
CA ILE A 27 -3.93 -56.40 -69.95
C ILE A 27 -5.38 -56.80 -70.17
N GLY A 28 -6.02 -56.00 -71.00
CA GLY A 28 -7.23 -56.32 -71.70
C GLY A 28 -7.61 -55.28 -72.77
N LEU A 29 -6.86 -55.22 -73.82
CA LEU A 29 -7.21 -54.53 -75.08
C LEU A 29 -8.46 -55.15 -75.70
N GLY A 30 -9.41 -54.35 -76.11
CA GLY A 30 -10.52 -54.77 -76.96
C GLY A 30 -11.03 -53.61 -77.80
N ILE A 31 -10.57 -53.60 -79.03
CA ILE A 31 -10.93 -52.74 -80.14
C ILE A 31 -12.33 -53.12 -80.68
N SER A 32 -13.18 -52.17 -80.98
CA SER A 32 -14.02 -52.21 -82.20
C SER A 32 -14.80 -50.90 -82.35
N ARG A 33 -14.38 -50.10 -83.28
CA ARG A 33 -14.91 -49.61 -84.52
C ARG A 33 -16.31 -48.97 -84.54
N LEU A 34 -16.25 -47.64 -84.79
CA LEU A 34 -16.86 -46.89 -85.90
C LEU A 34 -18.35 -47.12 -86.19
N THR A 35 -19.15 -46.10 -85.96
CA THR A 35 -20.04 -45.59 -87.00
C THR A 35 -20.18 -44.05 -86.84
N VAL A 36 -19.91 -43.39 -87.95
CA VAL A 36 -20.09 -41.95 -88.18
C VAL A 36 -21.57 -41.70 -88.40
N SER A 37 -22.15 -40.72 -87.73
CA SER A 37 -23.32 -39.99 -88.16
C SER A 37 -23.18 -38.52 -87.78
N GLN A 38 -23.00 -37.70 -88.79
CA GLN A 38 -23.10 -36.26 -88.75
C GLN A 38 -24.52 -35.85 -88.43
N THR A 39 -24.73 -35.03 -87.42
CA THR A 39 -25.92 -34.19 -87.33
C THR A 39 -25.57 -32.87 -86.66
N VAL A 40 -25.53 -31.86 -87.48
CA VAL A 40 -25.88 -30.43 -87.26
C VAL A 40 -25.68 -29.82 -85.87
N GLN A 41 -24.66 -28.98 -85.80
CA GLN A 41 -24.50 -27.98 -84.75
C GLN A 41 -25.67 -27.00 -84.73
N ARG A 42 -26.49 -27.09 -83.70
CA ARG A 42 -27.38 -26.01 -83.32
C ARG A 42 -26.81 -25.39 -82.01
N LYS A 43 -26.15 -24.27 -82.16
CA LYS A 43 -25.60 -23.46 -81.08
C LYS A 43 -26.76 -22.86 -80.28
N VAL A 44 -27.18 -23.51 -79.20
CA VAL A 44 -28.09 -22.95 -78.24
C VAL A 44 -27.22 -22.42 -77.14
N SER A 45 -26.95 -21.13 -77.17
CA SER A 45 -26.37 -20.38 -75.99
C SER A 45 -27.46 -20.26 -74.96
N SER A 46 -27.46 -21.18 -73.98
CA SER A 46 -28.22 -20.98 -72.75
C SER A 46 -27.51 -19.92 -71.93
N PRO A 47 -28.17 -18.84 -71.49
CA PRO A 47 -27.59 -17.92 -70.55
C PRO A 47 -27.42 -18.66 -69.20
N LYS A 48 -26.17 -18.75 -68.68
CA LYS A 48 -25.91 -19.15 -67.31
C LYS A 48 -26.76 -18.26 -66.40
N PRO A 49 -27.62 -18.79 -65.50
CA PRO A 49 -28.29 -17.99 -64.54
C PRO A 49 -27.18 -17.43 -63.63
N THR A 50 -26.91 -16.14 -63.72
CA THR A 50 -26.11 -15.40 -62.70
C THR A 50 -26.99 -15.36 -61.50
N ILE A 51 -26.79 -16.30 -60.57
CA ILE A 51 -27.34 -16.22 -59.21
C ILE A 51 -26.72 -14.98 -58.60
N LYS A 52 -27.41 -13.85 -58.62
CA LYS A 52 -27.08 -12.70 -57.78
C LYS A 52 -27.29 -13.17 -56.35
N ILE A 53 -26.22 -13.53 -55.68
CA ILE A 53 -26.24 -13.74 -54.23
C ILE A 53 -26.74 -12.42 -53.64
N PRO A 54 -27.90 -12.39 -52.96
CA PRO A 54 -28.41 -11.18 -52.38
C PRO A 54 -27.33 -10.65 -51.43
N LYS A 55 -26.92 -9.40 -51.63
CA LYS A 55 -25.96 -8.74 -50.75
C LYS A 55 -26.58 -8.72 -49.37
N LYS A 56 -25.92 -9.33 -48.38
CA LYS A 56 -26.39 -9.36 -47.01
C LYS A 56 -26.51 -7.93 -46.51
N VAL A 57 -27.71 -7.51 -46.14
CA VAL A 57 -28.02 -6.11 -45.78
C VAL A 57 -27.98 -5.92 -44.27
N GLU A 58 -28.19 -7.00 -43.52
CA GLU A 58 -28.21 -6.99 -42.03
C GLU A 58 -27.52 -8.24 -41.51
N VAL A 59 -26.85 -8.07 -40.37
CA VAL A 59 -26.36 -9.16 -39.51
C VAL A 59 -27.33 -9.30 -38.34
N VAL A 60 -27.81 -10.50 -38.09
CA VAL A 60 -28.75 -10.79 -36.99
C VAL A 60 -28.02 -11.63 -35.96
N GLY A 61 -28.15 -11.25 -34.69
CA GLY A 61 -27.63 -11.98 -33.56
C GLY A 61 -28.63 -12.02 -32.41
N LEU A 62 -28.60 -13.10 -31.65
CA LEU A 62 -29.30 -13.16 -30.38
C LEU A 62 -28.47 -12.37 -29.36
N GLY A 63 -29.14 -11.67 -28.46
CA GLY A 63 -28.43 -10.88 -27.47
C GLY A 63 -29.17 -10.76 -26.14
N ARG A 64 -28.52 -10.12 -25.19
CA ARG A 64 -29.11 -9.78 -23.89
C ARG A 64 -28.84 -8.30 -23.56
N LEU A 65 -29.70 -7.73 -22.74
CA LEU A 65 -29.51 -6.36 -22.25
C LEU A 65 -28.60 -6.37 -21.04
N GLU A 66 -27.56 -5.53 -21.05
CA GLU A 66 -26.62 -5.38 -19.94
C GLU A 66 -26.38 -3.91 -19.59
N PRO A 67 -26.10 -3.57 -18.31
CA PRO A 67 -25.69 -2.24 -17.93
C PRO A 67 -24.25 -1.95 -18.40
N LYS A 68 -23.92 -0.67 -18.53
CA LYS A 68 -22.56 -0.26 -18.87
C LYS A 68 -21.53 -0.82 -17.90
N GLY A 69 -20.52 -1.52 -18.44
CA GLY A 69 -19.40 -2.09 -17.68
C GLY A 69 -19.76 -3.35 -16.92
N GLU A 70 -20.77 -4.08 -17.43
CA GLU A 70 -21.23 -5.37 -16.91
C GLU A 70 -21.82 -5.29 -15.48
N ILE A 71 -22.43 -6.39 -15.06
CA ILE A 71 -22.90 -6.57 -13.69
C ILE A 71 -21.71 -7.00 -12.86
N ILE A 72 -21.57 -6.40 -11.68
CA ILE A 72 -20.58 -6.83 -10.69
C ILE A 72 -21.26 -7.38 -9.45
N SER A 73 -20.77 -8.50 -8.97
CA SER A 73 -21.13 -9.01 -7.65
C SER A 73 -20.28 -8.29 -6.60
N VAL A 74 -20.95 -7.74 -5.59
CA VAL A 74 -20.31 -7.16 -4.41
C VAL A 74 -20.31 -8.21 -3.32
N SER A 75 -19.12 -8.58 -2.86
CA SER A 75 -18.92 -9.58 -1.83
C SER A 75 -18.16 -9.00 -0.64
N GLY A 76 -18.08 -9.77 0.42
CA GLY A 76 -17.32 -9.51 1.63
C GLY A 76 -16.49 -10.74 2.02
N PRO A 77 -15.95 -10.76 3.24
CA PRO A 77 -15.32 -11.97 3.79
C PRO A 77 -16.35 -13.11 3.83
N SER A 78 -15.98 -14.26 3.28
CA SER A 78 -16.82 -15.45 3.27
C SER A 78 -17.12 -15.92 4.70
N GLU A 79 -18.30 -16.54 4.89
CA GLU A 79 -18.77 -17.05 6.17
C GLU A 79 -19.10 -16.00 7.25
N GLU A 80 -18.90 -14.70 7.02
CA GLU A 80 -19.39 -13.67 7.93
C GLU A 80 -20.88 -13.42 7.73
N LEU A 81 -21.57 -13.09 8.83
CA LEU A 81 -23.00 -12.77 8.84
C LEU A 81 -23.21 -11.28 8.50
N ILE A 82 -24.25 -11.00 7.76
CA ILE A 82 -24.71 -9.64 7.50
C ILE A 82 -25.55 -9.17 8.69
N SER A 83 -25.11 -8.12 9.38
CA SER A 83 -25.88 -7.52 10.46
C SER A 83 -27.05 -6.70 9.91
N ARG A 84 -26.77 -5.82 8.95
CA ARG A 84 -27.79 -4.98 8.30
C ARG A 84 -27.37 -4.55 6.90
N LEU A 85 -28.36 -4.35 6.04
CA LEU A 85 -28.22 -3.73 4.73
C LEU A 85 -28.69 -2.28 4.79
N GLU A 86 -27.93 -1.37 4.18
CA GLU A 86 -28.27 0.05 4.09
C GLU A 86 -28.91 0.42 2.75
N VAL A 87 -29.07 -0.56 1.87
CA VAL A 87 -29.57 -0.39 0.49
C VAL A 87 -30.68 -1.37 0.18
N SER A 88 -31.55 -0.98 -0.76
CA SER A 88 -32.63 -1.79 -1.31
C SER A 88 -32.42 -2.06 -2.79
N GLN A 89 -33.07 -3.10 -3.32
CA GLN A 89 -33.09 -3.36 -4.74
C GLN A 89 -33.68 -2.16 -5.51
N GLY A 90 -32.98 -1.72 -6.56
CA GLY A 90 -33.37 -0.54 -7.32
C GLY A 90 -32.71 0.77 -6.90
N ASP A 91 -32.10 0.83 -5.71
CA ASP A 91 -31.39 2.02 -5.24
C ASP A 91 -30.16 2.32 -6.08
N PHE A 92 -29.86 3.60 -6.24
CA PHE A 92 -28.63 4.06 -6.89
C PHE A 92 -27.61 4.49 -5.85
N VAL A 93 -26.43 3.86 -5.85
CA VAL A 93 -25.36 4.11 -4.89
C VAL A 93 -24.15 4.75 -5.57
N LYS A 94 -23.44 5.59 -4.82
CA LYS A 94 -22.18 6.19 -5.24
C LYS A 94 -20.99 5.29 -4.89
N LYS A 95 -19.86 5.48 -5.56
CA LYS A 95 -18.63 4.80 -5.19
C LYS A 95 -18.25 5.09 -3.74
N GLY A 96 -17.98 4.04 -2.94
CA GLY A 96 -17.62 4.14 -1.53
C GLY A 96 -18.80 4.24 -0.56
N GLU A 97 -20.03 4.35 -1.05
CA GLU A 97 -21.25 4.35 -0.23
C GLU A 97 -21.39 3.01 0.50
N VAL A 98 -21.91 3.05 1.73
CA VAL A 98 -22.06 1.86 2.55
C VAL A 98 -23.23 1.03 2.02
N ILE A 99 -22.97 -0.26 1.82
CA ILE A 99 -23.95 -1.25 1.38
C ILE A 99 -24.45 -2.08 2.57
N ALA A 100 -23.51 -2.58 3.37
CA ALA A 100 -23.82 -3.47 4.46
C ALA A 100 -22.83 -3.32 5.62
N TYR A 101 -23.29 -3.63 6.82
CA TYR A 101 -22.48 -3.86 7.99
C TYR A 101 -22.50 -5.35 8.34
N LEU A 102 -21.31 -5.89 8.63
CA LEU A 102 -21.18 -7.28 9.07
C LEU A 102 -21.37 -7.37 10.59
N GLU A 103 -21.65 -8.56 11.08
CA GLU A 103 -21.87 -8.80 12.54
C GLU A 103 -20.66 -8.41 13.36
N SER A 104 -19.45 -8.61 12.83
CA SER A 104 -18.19 -8.23 13.46
C SER A 104 -17.96 -6.71 13.59
N TYR A 105 -18.83 -5.86 13.01
CA TYR A 105 -18.60 -4.41 12.95
C TYR A 105 -18.48 -3.76 14.33
N GLU A 106 -19.40 -4.01 15.24
CA GLU A 106 -19.42 -3.39 16.57
C GLU A 106 -18.21 -3.83 17.41
N GLU A 107 -17.84 -5.11 17.34
CA GLU A 107 -16.63 -5.63 17.99
C GLU A 107 -15.36 -4.94 17.44
N ARG A 108 -15.23 -4.83 16.11
CA ARG A 108 -14.08 -4.18 15.46
C ARG A 108 -14.02 -2.68 15.75
N LEU A 109 -15.19 -2.03 15.88
CA LEU A 109 -15.26 -0.63 16.27
C LEU A 109 -14.77 -0.43 17.70
N ALA A 110 -15.21 -1.29 18.64
CA ALA A 110 -14.74 -1.27 20.02
C ALA A 110 -13.23 -1.56 20.13
N GLU A 111 -12.73 -2.58 19.40
CA GLU A 111 -11.28 -2.89 19.31
C GLU A 111 -10.49 -1.68 18.84
N ARG A 112 -10.93 -1.04 17.76
CA ARG A 112 -10.23 0.14 17.22
C ARG A 112 -10.24 1.30 18.22
N ASN A 113 -11.36 1.56 18.90
CA ASN A 113 -11.47 2.63 19.88
C ASN A 113 -10.57 2.38 21.09
N TYR A 114 -10.51 1.14 21.58
CA TYR A 114 -9.63 0.74 22.66
C TYR A 114 -8.15 0.97 22.29
N ILE A 115 -7.72 0.52 21.11
CA ILE A 115 -6.33 0.72 20.65
C ILE A 115 -6.04 2.21 20.41
N ALA A 116 -7.01 2.98 19.95
CA ALA A 116 -6.87 4.42 19.79
C ALA A 116 -6.65 5.12 21.13
N SER A 117 -7.37 4.72 22.19
CA SER A 117 -7.15 5.26 23.55
C SER A 117 -5.78 4.89 24.10
N GLN A 118 -5.29 3.68 23.88
CA GLN A 118 -3.91 3.28 24.24
C GLN A 118 -2.85 4.14 23.53
N LEU A 119 -3.07 4.51 22.27
CA LEU A 119 -2.17 5.39 21.55
C LEU A 119 -2.16 6.81 22.16
N VAL A 120 -3.32 7.32 22.59
CA VAL A 120 -3.41 8.62 23.27
C VAL A 120 -2.64 8.57 24.59
N GLU A 121 -2.89 7.57 25.42
CA GLU A 121 -2.20 7.36 26.69
C GLU A 121 -0.67 7.25 26.49
N ALA A 122 -0.21 6.49 25.49
CA ALA A 122 1.21 6.39 25.16
C ALA A 122 1.83 7.75 24.78
N LYS A 123 1.08 8.59 24.04
CA LYS A 123 1.53 9.95 23.68
C LYS A 123 1.65 10.85 24.90
N GLU A 124 0.68 10.81 25.79
CA GLU A 124 0.69 11.60 27.04
C GLU A 124 1.83 11.16 27.96
N LYS A 125 2.04 9.85 28.11
CA LYS A 125 3.17 9.29 28.86
C LYS A 125 4.52 9.73 28.28
N LEU A 126 4.65 9.71 26.93
CA LEU A 126 5.87 10.19 26.25
C LEU A 126 6.10 11.68 26.55
N LEU A 127 5.06 12.50 26.45
CA LEU A 127 5.16 13.94 26.73
C LEU A 127 5.56 14.21 28.18
N ALA A 128 4.91 13.52 29.13
CA ALA A 128 5.20 13.67 30.56
C ALA A 128 6.64 13.23 30.90
N SER A 129 7.06 12.05 30.40
CA SER A 129 8.41 11.54 30.63
C SER A 129 9.49 12.40 29.98
N THR A 130 9.22 12.96 28.79
CA THR A 130 10.14 13.90 28.13
C THR A 130 10.30 15.20 28.95
N LYS A 131 9.18 15.78 29.41
CA LYS A 131 9.21 16.98 30.26
C LYS A 131 9.98 16.74 31.58
N TYR A 132 9.75 15.58 32.19
CA TYR A 132 10.46 15.20 33.41
C TYR A 132 11.98 15.09 33.18
N ALA A 133 12.40 14.39 32.13
CA ALA A 133 13.82 14.26 31.79
C ALA A 133 14.46 15.61 31.41
N GLN A 134 13.73 16.50 30.73
CA GLN A 134 14.19 17.87 30.44
C GLN A 134 14.38 18.69 31.73
N ALA A 135 13.46 18.57 32.68
CA ALA A 135 13.60 19.25 34.00
C ALA A 135 14.83 18.75 34.74
N GLN A 136 15.14 17.46 34.73
CA GLN A 136 16.37 16.91 35.32
C GLN A 136 17.65 17.44 34.63
N VAL A 137 17.65 17.58 33.30
CA VAL A 137 18.75 18.20 32.57
C VAL A 137 18.93 19.67 33.01
N GLN A 138 17.83 20.41 33.13
CA GLN A 138 17.86 21.82 33.58
C GLN A 138 18.36 21.95 35.02
N GLU A 139 17.92 21.05 35.91
CA GLU A 139 18.41 20.99 37.27
C GLU A 139 19.94 20.76 37.33
N ALA A 140 20.44 19.78 36.57
CA ALA A 140 21.86 19.49 36.47
C ALA A 140 22.68 20.68 35.92
N GLN A 141 22.13 21.44 34.96
CA GLN A 141 22.73 22.68 34.47
C GLN A 141 22.79 23.76 35.53
N SER A 142 21.71 23.94 36.29
CA SER A 142 21.66 24.92 37.37
C SER A 142 22.67 24.61 38.47
N LYS A 143 22.89 23.34 38.81
CA LYS A 143 23.92 22.90 39.76
C LYS A 143 25.31 23.33 39.35
N ILE A 144 25.67 23.28 38.08
CA ILE A 144 26.97 23.75 37.57
C ILE A 144 27.13 25.25 37.86
N LEU A 145 26.11 26.07 37.60
CA LEU A 145 26.16 27.52 37.84
C LEU A 145 26.25 27.86 39.34
N GLN A 146 25.61 27.08 40.21
CA GLN A 146 25.67 27.22 41.66
C GLN A 146 27.07 26.90 42.22
N ILE A 147 27.79 25.96 41.62
CA ILE A 147 29.16 25.60 42.02
C ILE A 147 30.15 26.63 41.48
N ASP A 148 30.03 27.01 40.23
CA ASP A 148 31.03 27.82 39.51
C ASP A 148 31.15 29.25 40.10
N ARG A 149 30.04 29.98 40.19
CA ARG A 149 30.03 31.39 40.54
C ARG A 149 30.61 31.69 41.94
N PRO A 150 30.17 31.09 43.05
CA PRO A 150 30.69 31.39 44.37
C PRO A 150 32.17 31.03 44.51
N ARG A 151 32.59 29.91 43.92
CA ARG A 151 33.96 29.42 44.03
C ARG A 151 34.95 30.27 43.25
N ILE A 152 34.56 30.85 42.14
CA ILE A 152 35.40 31.81 41.40
C ILE A 152 35.74 33.01 42.28
N PHE A 153 34.77 33.58 42.99
CA PHE A 153 35.02 34.71 43.91
C PHE A 153 35.94 34.34 45.08
N GLU A 154 35.78 33.13 45.65
CA GLU A 154 36.68 32.64 46.71
C GLU A 154 38.13 32.50 46.20
N ILE A 155 38.31 31.96 44.99
CA ILE A 155 39.63 31.83 44.34
C ILE A 155 40.24 33.19 44.07
N GLU A 156 39.48 34.16 43.57
CA GLU A 156 40.00 35.53 43.34
C GLU A 156 40.38 36.24 44.65
N ALA A 157 39.61 36.08 45.69
CA ALA A 157 39.96 36.58 47.01
C ALA A 157 41.27 35.96 47.56
N GLN A 158 41.41 34.61 47.38
CA GLN A 158 42.63 33.92 47.79
C GLN A 158 43.84 34.32 46.91
N ARG A 159 43.63 34.56 45.60
CA ARG A 159 44.69 35.14 44.76
C ARG A 159 45.14 36.53 45.20
N ALA A 160 44.20 37.39 45.64
CA ALA A 160 44.53 38.68 46.12
C ALA A 160 45.39 38.57 47.40
N THR A 161 45.04 37.67 48.37
CA THR A 161 45.85 37.37 49.54
C THR A 161 47.25 36.90 49.18
N VAL A 162 47.39 35.96 48.20
CA VAL A 162 48.72 35.54 47.76
C VAL A 162 49.51 36.69 47.17
N ARG A 163 48.87 37.59 46.36
CA ARG A 163 49.58 38.79 45.84
C ARG A 163 50.05 39.69 46.91
N GLN A 164 49.22 40.00 47.96
CA GLN A 164 49.59 40.84 49.10
C GLN A 164 50.78 40.26 49.82
N LEU A 165 50.72 38.98 50.21
CA LEU A 165 51.81 38.33 50.93
C LEU A 165 53.11 38.25 50.11
N LYS A 166 53.05 38.13 48.79
CA LYS A 166 54.24 38.19 47.94
C LYS A 166 54.88 39.54 47.89
N VAL A 167 54.11 40.63 47.92
CA VAL A 167 54.59 41.99 48.00
C VAL A 167 55.28 42.21 49.34
N GLU A 168 54.68 41.78 50.45
CA GLU A 168 55.21 41.81 51.79
C GLU A 168 56.54 41.02 51.84
N LEU A 169 56.58 39.82 51.32
CA LEU A 169 57.79 39.01 51.28
C LEU A 169 58.93 39.71 50.49
N ALA A 170 58.60 40.37 49.38
CA ALA A 170 59.57 41.11 48.57
C ALA A 170 60.19 42.21 49.39
N LEU A 171 59.38 42.96 50.13
CA LEU A 171 59.85 44.02 51.05
C LEU A 171 60.79 43.46 52.16
N GLU A 172 60.31 42.37 52.82
CA GLU A 172 61.11 41.74 53.88
C GLU A 172 62.46 41.16 53.37
N ARG A 173 62.47 40.69 52.12
CA ARG A 173 63.74 40.25 51.49
C ARG A 173 64.69 41.38 51.15
N GLU A 174 64.17 42.52 50.68
CA GLU A 174 64.99 43.71 50.43
C GLU A 174 65.58 44.21 51.73
N ASP A 175 64.78 44.29 52.82
CA ASP A 175 65.26 44.67 54.14
C ASP A 175 66.32 43.70 54.68
N LEU A 176 66.10 42.39 54.55
CA LEU A 176 67.08 41.38 54.90
C LEU A 176 68.40 41.58 54.15
N GLN A 177 68.34 41.81 52.80
CA GLN A 177 69.53 42.05 52.00
C GLN A 177 70.28 43.32 52.47
N ARG A 178 69.57 44.40 52.78
CA ARG A 178 70.15 45.65 53.32
C ARG A 178 70.84 45.41 54.68
N LEU A 179 70.18 44.70 55.58
CA LEU A 179 70.75 44.37 56.87
C LEU A 179 71.95 43.41 56.75
N GLN A 180 71.94 42.48 55.83
CA GLN A 180 73.15 41.63 55.58
C GLN A 180 74.34 42.45 55.15
N GLN A 181 74.15 43.51 54.31
CA GLN A 181 75.21 44.39 53.90
C GLN A 181 75.75 45.24 55.11
N LEU A 182 74.82 45.88 55.89
CA LEU A 182 75.21 46.64 57.05
C LEU A 182 75.90 45.78 58.12
N ARG A 183 75.55 44.50 58.24
CA ARG A 183 76.24 43.55 59.12
C ARG A 183 77.67 43.28 58.65
N ARG A 184 77.93 43.15 57.36
CA ARG A 184 79.24 42.98 56.79
C ARG A 184 80.16 44.23 57.07
N GLU A 185 79.51 45.38 57.10
CA GLU A 185 80.15 46.65 57.39
C GLU A 185 80.34 46.92 58.96
N GLY A 186 79.82 45.98 59.78
CA GLY A 186 79.91 46.10 61.24
C GLY A 186 78.92 47.05 61.88
N ALA A 187 77.93 47.57 61.10
CA ALA A 187 76.99 48.61 61.52
C ALA A 187 75.79 48.12 62.37
N ILE A 188 75.53 46.80 62.41
CA ILE A 188 74.38 46.22 63.14
C ILE A 188 74.79 44.97 63.92
N SER A 189 73.97 44.60 64.95
CA SER A 189 74.14 43.41 65.78
C SER A 189 73.76 42.10 64.96
N GLN A 190 74.33 40.97 65.40
CA GLN A 190 73.94 39.67 64.88
C GLN A 190 72.43 39.35 65.17
N GLN A 191 72.00 39.75 66.40
CA GLN A 191 70.60 39.60 66.86
C GLN A 191 69.61 40.28 65.92
N SER A 192 69.90 41.49 65.42
CA SER A 192 69.01 42.22 64.49
C SER A 192 68.88 41.50 63.13
N LEU A 193 69.99 40.93 62.64
CA LEU A 193 69.99 40.15 61.40
C LEU A 193 69.16 38.84 61.57
N ASP A 194 69.32 38.13 62.69
CA ASP A 194 68.61 36.89 62.99
C ASP A 194 67.09 37.13 63.16
N GLN A 195 66.71 38.26 63.76
CA GLN A 195 65.30 38.68 63.86
C GLN A 195 64.71 38.90 62.49
N GLN A 196 65.37 39.62 61.58
CA GLN A 196 64.88 39.87 60.22
C GLN A 196 64.84 38.59 59.41
N LEU A 197 65.84 37.70 59.55
CA LEU A 197 65.84 36.39 58.90
C LEU A 197 64.63 35.56 59.33
N SER A 198 64.30 35.56 60.64
CA SER A 198 63.16 34.83 61.16
C SER A 198 61.85 35.42 60.62
N LYS A 199 61.73 36.75 60.57
CA LYS A 199 60.56 37.44 59.99
C LYS A 199 60.39 37.12 58.52
N THR A 200 61.47 37.18 57.71
CA THR A 200 61.42 36.83 56.28
C THR A 200 60.99 35.38 56.07
N ARG A 201 61.46 34.43 56.89
CA ARG A 201 61.05 33.03 56.88
C ARG A 201 59.56 32.89 57.22
N GLN A 202 59.10 33.61 58.28
CA GLN A 202 57.70 33.59 58.68
C GLN A 202 56.74 34.01 57.50
N VAL A 203 57.08 35.15 56.86
CA VAL A 203 56.28 35.64 55.73
C VAL A 203 56.40 34.68 54.54
N GLN A 204 57.55 34.05 54.28
CA GLN A 204 57.72 33.02 53.25
C GLN A 204 56.77 31.83 53.49
N GLU A 205 56.65 31.34 54.74
CA GLU A 205 55.74 30.25 55.05
C GLU A 205 54.28 30.69 54.95
N GLN A 206 53.94 31.95 55.24
CA GLN A 206 52.58 32.47 54.98
C GLN A 206 52.24 32.46 53.48
N VAL A 207 53.20 32.85 52.62
CA VAL A 207 53.02 32.76 51.18
C VAL A 207 52.81 31.31 50.74
N ASN A 208 53.61 30.37 51.22
CA ASN A 208 53.49 28.94 50.88
C ASN A 208 52.12 28.40 51.30
N ASN A 209 51.65 28.72 52.51
CA ASN A 209 50.35 28.30 53.00
C ASN A 209 49.18 28.90 52.17
N ALA A 210 49.29 30.19 51.84
CA ALA A 210 48.26 30.85 51.00
C ALA A 210 48.23 30.27 49.60
N GLN A 211 49.40 29.94 49.03
CA GLN A 211 49.47 29.26 47.73
C GLN A 211 48.89 27.84 47.78
N ALA A 212 49.20 27.05 48.80
CA ALA A 212 48.63 25.74 49.03
C ALA A 212 47.08 25.75 49.09
N SER A 213 46.58 26.76 49.88
CA SER A 213 45.12 26.99 49.95
C SER A 213 44.50 27.34 48.59
N LEU A 214 45.18 28.20 47.83
CA LEU A 214 44.70 28.52 46.43
C LEU A 214 44.66 27.29 45.56
N ILE A 215 45.70 26.47 45.55
CA ILE A 215 45.75 25.23 44.75
C ILE A 215 44.65 24.27 45.22
N ARG A 216 44.41 24.15 46.52
CA ARG A 216 43.32 23.31 47.03
C ARG A 216 41.99 23.79 46.52
N LEU A 217 41.65 25.09 46.64
CA LEU A 217 40.39 25.66 46.14
C LEU A 217 40.19 25.43 44.65
N GLN A 218 41.25 25.63 43.85
CA GLN A 218 41.21 25.38 42.41
C GLN A 218 40.97 23.90 42.07
N THR A 219 41.62 22.98 42.80
CA THR A 219 41.45 21.54 42.61
C THR A 219 40.06 21.08 43.00
N GLU A 220 39.53 21.58 44.13
CA GLU A 220 38.15 21.30 44.58
C GLU A 220 37.13 21.81 43.56
N LEU A 221 37.27 23.03 43.02
CA LEU A 221 36.39 23.56 42.02
C LEU A 221 36.41 22.67 40.75
N LYS A 222 37.60 22.32 40.26
CA LYS A 222 37.75 21.48 39.08
C LYS A 222 37.10 20.10 39.25
N ALA A 223 37.28 19.47 40.44
CA ALA A 223 36.68 18.18 40.73
C ALA A 223 35.13 18.27 40.79
N ASN A 224 34.61 19.30 41.51
CA ASN A 224 33.17 19.51 41.60
C ASN A 224 32.51 19.82 40.26
N LEU A 225 33.12 20.64 39.42
CA LEU A 225 32.65 20.92 38.08
C LEU A 225 32.68 19.68 37.19
N SER A 226 33.77 18.88 37.25
CA SER A 226 33.88 17.64 36.52
C SER A 226 32.75 16.65 36.89
N ASN A 227 32.47 16.50 38.19
CA ASN A 227 31.39 15.65 38.67
C ASN A 227 30.02 16.16 38.22
N ALA A 228 29.76 17.47 38.31
CA ALA A 228 28.50 18.06 37.86
C ALA A 228 28.30 17.96 36.36
N GLN A 229 29.38 18.12 35.57
CA GLN A 229 29.36 17.93 34.12
C GLN A 229 29.09 16.47 33.74
N ALA A 230 29.70 15.50 34.42
CA ALA A 230 29.43 14.10 34.23
C ALA A 230 27.97 13.74 34.53
N GLN A 231 27.40 14.32 35.60
CA GLN A 231 25.98 14.15 35.93
C GLN A 231 25.08 14.75 34.82
N LEU A 232 25.37 15.96 34.35
CA LEU A 232 24.64 16.58 33.23
C LEU A 232 24.69 15.72 31.98
N LEU A 233 25.85 15.18 31.64
CA LEU A 233 26.03 14.31 30.50
C LEU A 233 25.19 13.03 30.62
N SER A 234 25.17 12.43 31.82
CA SER A 234 24.33 11.27 32.14
C SER A 234 22.83 11.56 31.93
N GLN A 235 22.35 12.71 32.46
CA GLN A 235 20.94 13.12 32.29
C GLN A 235 20.59 13.38 30.81
N LYS A 236 21.51 14.01 30.07
CA LYS A 236 21.34 14.20 28.63
C LYS A 236 21.29 12.86 27.85
N ALA A 237 22.10 11.88 28.23
CA ALA A 237 22.11 10.55 27.61
C ALA A 237 20.83 9.76 27.91
N ASN A 238 20.20 9.98 29.07
CA ASN A 238 18.95 9.33 29.44
C ASN A 238 17.73 9.84 28.67
N LEU A 239 17.77 11.06 28.15
CA LEU A 239 16.64 11.67 27.43
C LEU A 239 16.18 10.84 26.20
N PRO A 240 17.05 10.42 25.27
CA PRO A 240 16.65 9.55 24.14
C PRO A 240 16.14 8.18 24.61
N LEU A 241 16.76 7.60 25.65
CA LEU A 241 16.32 6.31 26.20
C LEU A 241 14.88 6.39 26.73
N THR A 242 14.55 7.45 27.44
CA THR A 242 13.18 7.69 27.93
C THR A 242 12.17 7.77 26.79
N GLN A 243 12.54 8.39 25.66
CA GLN A 243 11.68 8.49 24.48
C GLN A 243 11.47 7.15 23.79
N THR A 244 12.48 6.26 23.76
CA THR A 244 12.38 4.94 23.10
C THR A 244 11.62 3.91 23.94
N GLN A 245 11.54 4.07 25.25
CA GLN A 245 10.80 3.14 26.14
C GLN A 245 9.29 3.19 25.93
N VAL A 246 8.76 4.24 25.32
CA VAL A 246 7.32 4.32 25.01
C VAL A 246 7.04 3.61 23.68
N ALA A 247 6.20 2.59 23.72
CA ALA A 247 5.80 1.77 22.55
C ALA A 247 4.89 2.52 21.55
N LEU A 248 5.22 3.78 21.24
CA LEU A 248 4.39 4.64 20.38
C LEU A 248 4.22 4.07 18.97
N LYS A 249 5.32 3.61 18.35
CA LYS A 249 5.28 3.02 17.00
C LYS A 249 4.45 1.74 16.98
N SER A 250 4.59 0.89 17.98
CA SER A 250 3.80 -0.34 18.11
C SER A 250 2.31 -0.03 18.20
N ASN A 251 1.91 0.91 19.05
CA ASN A 251 0.51 1.33 19.18
C ASN A 251 -0.03 1.96 17.90
N GLN A 252 0.78 2.72 17.15
CA GLN A 252 0.40 3.23 15.83
C GLN A 252 0.16 2.12 14.82
N HIS A 253 1.01 1.09 14.79
CA HIS A 253 0.83 -0.06 13.90
C HIS A 253 -0.41 -0.88 14.28
N ASN A 254 -0.63 -1.09 15.58
CA ASN A 254 -1.82 -1.78 16.08
C ASN A 254 -3.11 -1.02 15.71
N LEU A 255 -3.12 0.30 15.84
CA LEU A 255 -4.26 1.11 15.41
C LEU A 255 -4.54 0.96 13.90
N LYS A 256 -3.51 1.04 13.06
CA LYS A 256 -3.67 0.82 11.60
C LYS A 256 -4.23 -0.57 11.28
N LEU A 257 -3.79 -1.59 12.02
CA LEU A 257 -4.31 -2.95 11.86
C LEU A 257 -5.79 -3.03 12.25
N ALA A 258 -6.15 -2.48 13.41
CA ALA A 258 -7.54 -2.44 13.87
C ALA A 258 -8.46 -1.64 12.90
N GLU A 259 -7.99 -0.50 12.38
CA GLU A 259 -8.70 0.26 11.35
C GLU A 259 -8.88 -0.54 10.05
N ALA A 260 -7.89 -1.34 9.66
CA ALA A 260 -8.00 -2.20 8.47
C ALA A 260 -9.02 -3.33 8.68
N ARG A 261 -9.09 -3.91 9.90
CA ARG A 261 -10.10 -4.89 10.27
C ARG A 261 -11.50 -4.28 10.29
N LEU A 262 -11.65 -3.10 10.89
CA LEU A 262 -12.92 -2.35 10.90
C LEU A 262 -13.39 -2.00 9.48
N ARG A 263 -12.47 -1.59 8.58
CA ARG A 263 -12.85 -1.34 7.18
C ARG A 263 -13.39 -2.57 6.46
N ARG A 264 -12.92 -3.77 6.81
CA ARG A 264 -13.40 -5.02 6.21
C ARG A 264 -14.81 -5.42 6.70
N SER A 265 -15.21 -4.99 7.88
CA SER A 265 -16.55 -5.25 8.41
C SER A 265 -17.62 -4.29 7.86
N VAL A 266 -17.25 -3.36 6.98
CA VAL A 266 -18.16 -2.46 6.29
C VAL A 266 -18.04 -2.66 4.79
N ILE A 267 -19.05 -3.20 4.17
CA ILE A 267 -19.11 -3.43 2.73
C ILE A 267 -19.54 -2.14 2.03
N ARG A 268 -18.77 -1.75 1.01
CA ARG A 268 -18.97 -0.50 0.28
C ARG A 268 -19.05 -0.73 -1.22
N ALA A 269 -19.80 0.12 -1.91
CA ALA A 269 -19.91 0.10 -3.36
C ALA A 269 -18.54 0.37 -4.03
N PRO A 270 -18.01 -0.56 -4.86
CA PRO A 270 -16.73 -0.37 -5.54
C PRO A 270 -16.78 0.68 -6.65
N ARG A 271 -17.97 0.92 -7.20
CA ARG A 271 -18.27 1.94 -8.21
C ARG A 271 -19.69 2.49 -8.03
N ALA A 272 -20.02 3.59 -8.71
CA ALA A 272 -21.39 4.07 -8.76
C ALA A 272 -22.25 3.15 -9.65
N GLY A 273 -23.50 2.88 -9.23
CA GLY A 273 -24.40 2.03 -9.97
C GLY A 273 -25.72 1.80 -9.23
N GLN A 274 -26.62 1.11 -9.88
CA GLN A 274 -27.92 0.69 -9.33
C GLN A 274 -27.81 -0.73 -8.77
N ILE A 275 -28.43 -1.00 -7.64
CA ILE A 275 -28.55 -2.33 -7.05
C ILE A 275 -29.57 -3.12 -7.90
N ILE A 276 -29.10 -4.17 -8.54
CA ILE A 276 -29.90 -4.98 -9.47
C ILE A 276 -30.60 -6.09 -8.69
N ARG A 277 -29.86 -6.79 -7.84
CA ARG A 277 -30.36 -7.92 -7.07
C ARG A 277 -29.66 -8.00 -5.72
N ILE A 278 -30.40 -8.29 -4.66
CA ILE A 278 -29.86 -8.66 -3.34
C ILE A 278 -29.83 -10.19 -3.29
N ILE A 279 -28.69 -10.76 -2.92
CA ILE A 279 -28.44 -12.19 -2.85
C ILE A 279 -28.50 -12.67 -1.42
N ALA A 280 -27.82 -11.95 -0.50
CA ALA A 280 -27.78 -12.30 0.91
C ALA A 280 -28.44 -11.20 1.77
N HIS A 281 -29.21 -11.62 2.78
CA HIS A 281 -30.01 -10.76 3.62
C HIS A 281 -29.46 -10.67 5.06
N PRO A 282 -29.91 -9.69 5.86
CA PRO A 282 -29.54 -9.62 7.27
C PRO A 282 -29.80 -10.94 8.01
N GLY A 283 -28.81 -11.40 8.77
CA GLY A 283 -28.82 -12.69 9.46
C GLY A 283 -28.29 -13.86 8.62
N GLU A 284 -28.00 -13.67 7.33
CA GLU A 284 -27.44 -14.70 6.46
C GLU A 284 -25.92 -14.57 6.32
N LYS A 285 -25.26 -15.69 6.05
CA LYS A 285 -23.84 -15.76 5.74
C LYS A 285 -23.55 -15.35 4.30
N ILE A 286 -22.41 -14.70 4.09
CA ILE A 286 -21.95 -14.35 2.75
C ILE A 286 -21.42 -15.61 2.06
N GLY A 287 -22.12 -16.02 1.00
CA GLY A 287 -21.74 -17.16 0.16
C GLY A 287 -20.80 -16.77 -1.01
N SER A 288 -20.58 -17.74 -1.90
CA SER A 288 -19.76 -17.58 -3.12
C SER A 288 -20.30 -16.51 -4.07
N ASP A 289 -21.61 -16.33 -4.09
CA ASP A 289 -22.31 -15.43 -5.03
C ASP A 289 -22.27 -13.95 -4.58
N GLY A 290 -21.75 -13.71 -3.36
CA GLY A 290 -21.65 -12.41 -2.77
C GLY A 290 -22.92 -11.94 -2.05
N ILE A 291 -23.03 -10.62 -1.83
CA ILE A 291 -24.12 -9.98 -1.10
C ILE A 291 -25.18 -9.46 -2.06
N LEU A 292 -24.76 -8.84 -3.14
CA LEU A 292 -25.67 -8.24 -4.13
C LEU A 292 -24.96 -8.04 -5.47
N GLU A 293 -25.77 -7.83 -6.49
CA GLU A 293 -25.33 -7.46 -7.85
C GLU A 293 -25.67 -5.99 -8.12
N MET A 294 -24.73 -5.29 -8.77
CA MET A 294 -24.94 -3.90 -9.15
C MET A 294 -24.36 -3.59 -10.54
N GLY A 295 -24.91 -2.57 -11.19
CA GLY A 295 -24.47 -2.15 -12.52
C GLY A 295 -24.87 -0.71 -12.83
N ASN A 296 -24.23 -0.10 -13.83
CA ASN A 296 -24.57 1.26 -14.26
C ASN A 296 -25.72 1.24 -15.29
N THR A 297 -26.95 1.16 -14.82
CA THR A 297 -28.16 1.11 -15.66
C THR A 297 -28.53 2.46 -16.30
N ASN A 298 -27.82 3.56 -15.98
CA ASN A 298 -28.02 4.83 -16.69
C ASN A 298 -27.66 4.75 -18.17
N GLN A 299 -26.79 3.81 -18.52
CA GLN A 299 -26.45 3.48 -19.89
C GLN A 299 -26.56 1.97 -20.08
N MET A 300 -27.49 1.54 -20.91
CA MET A 300 -27.68 0.12 -21.25
C MET A 300 -27.06 -0.21 -22.60
N TYR A 301 -26.64 -1.45 -22.73
CA TYR A 301 -26.12 -2.06 -23.93
C TYR A 301 -26.94 -3.28 -24.29
N ALA A 302 -27.06 -3.59 -25.61
CA ALA A 302 -27.43 -4.89 -26.06
C ALA A 302 -26.14 -5.63 -26.44
N VAL A 303 -25.83 -6.72 -25.77
CA VAL A 303 -24.71 -7.60 -26.04
C VAL A 303 -25.21 -8.68 -26.96
N ALA A 304 -24.86 -8.61 -28.25
CA ALA A 304 -25.31 -9.53 -29.28
C ALA A 304 -24.22 -10.58 -29.56
N GLU A 305 -24.61 -11.85 -29.65
CA GLU A 305 -23.76 -12.94 -30.13
C GLU A 305 -23.86 -13.03 -31.63
N VAL A 306 -22.82 -12.62 -32.31
CA VAL A 306 -22.72 -12.64 -33.79
C VAL A 306 -21.83 -13.80 -34.19
N TYR A 307 -22.30 -14.60 -35.17
CA TYR A 307 -21.53 -15.72 -35.66
C TYR A 307 -20.17 -15.29 -36.25
N GLU A 308 -19.15 -16.12 -36.03
CA GLU A 308 -17.79 -15.92 -36.54
C GLU A 308 -17.75 -15.61 -38.05
N ALA A 309 -18.60 -16.27 -38.83
CA ALA A 309 -18.72 -16.05 -40.28
C ALA A 309 -19.20 -14.64 -40.66
N ASP A 310 -19.93 -13.97 -39.76
CA ASP A 310 -20.58 -12.68 -40.03
C ASP A 310 -19.88 -11.50 -39.34
N VAL A 311 -19.05 -11.77 -38.29
CA VAL A 311 -18.43 -10.72 -37.52
C VAL A 311 -17.52 -9.81 -38.36
N GLY A 312 -16.90 -10.34 -39.41
CA GLY A 312 -16.07 -9.56 -40.33
C GLY A 312 -16.82 -8.46 -41.10
N LEU A 313 -18.15 -8.52 -41.15
CA LEU A 313 -19.02 -7.52 -41.77
C LEU A 313 -19.41 -6.41 -40.79
N VAL A 314 -19.27 -6.64 -39.47
CA VAL A 314 -19.66 -5.70 -38.43
C VAL A 314 -18.55 -4.69 -38.18
N LYS A 315 -18.91 -3.41 -38.07
CA LYS A 315 -17.98 -2.30 -37.77
C LYS A 315 -18.53 -1.42 -36.67
N VAL A 316 -17.63 -0.88 -35.84
CA VAL A 316 -17.97 0.10 -34.80
C VAL A 316 -18.66 1.31 -35.47
N GLY A 317 -19.73 1.79 -34.86
CA GLY A 317 -20.54 2.92 -35.35
C GLY A 317 -21.75 2.52 -36.20
N GLN A 318 -21.86 1.29 -36.68
CA GLN A 318 -23.03 0.83 -37.45
C GLN A 318 -24.30 0.92 -36.60
N PRO A 319 -25.43 1.35 -37.20
CA PRO A 319 -26.72 1.39 -36.51
C PRO A 319 -27.28 -0.03 -36.35
N ALA A 320 -27.90 -0.24 -35.19
CA ALA A 320 -28.57 -1.51 -34.88
C ALA A 320 -29.98 -1.28 -34.35
N LYS A 321 -30.84 -2.22 -34.61
CA LYS A 321 -32.22 -2.34 -34.11
C LYS A 321 -32.30 -3.49 -33.11
N ILE A 322 -32.91 -3.22 -31.94
CA ILE A 322 -33.06 -4.20 -30.87
C ILE A 322 -34.55 -4.44 -30.66
N ILE A 323 -34.95 -5.69 -30.71
CA ILE A 323 -36.37 -6.11 -30.67
C ILE A 323 -36.53 -7.06 -29.49
N SER A 324 -37.56 -6.84 -28.66
CA SER A 324 -37.92 -7.78 -27.59
C SER A 324 -38.53 -9.03 -28.20
N ARG A 325 -37.98 -10.20 -27.89
CA ARG A 325 -38.50 -11.48 -28.33
C ARG A 325 -39.85 -11.81 -27.69
N ASN A 326 -40.03 -11.48 -26.41
CA ASN A 326 -41.19 -11.87 -25.63
C ASN A 326 -42.10 -10.69 -25.26
N GLY A 327 -42.02 -9.57 -25.97
CA GLY A 327 -42.92 -8.44 -25.80
C GLY A 327 -42.69 -7.60 -24.54
N ALA A 328 -41.51 -7.69 -23.89
CA ALA A 328 -41.19 -6.91 -22.72
C ALA A 328 -41.15 -5.38 -23.00
N PHE A 329 -40.94 -5.02 -24.26
CA PHE A 329 -41.13 -3.66 -24.77
C PHE A 329 -41.71 -3.73 -26.22
N ASN A 330 -42.64 -2.79 -26.53
CA ASN A 330 -43.39 -2.83 -27.78
C ASN A 330 -42.70 -2.09 -28.94
N LYS A 331 -41.82 -1.13 -28.65
CA LYS A 331 -41.16 -0.34 -29.72
C LYS A 331 -39.72 -0.81 -29.84
N PRO A 332 -39.26 -1.14 -31.07
CA PRO A 332 -37.88 -1.46 -31.29
C PRO A 332 -36.96 -0.34 -30.77
N LEU A 333 -35.93 -0.70 -30.01
CA LEU A 333 -34.91 0.22 -29.57
C LEU A 333 -33.86 0.41 -30.65
N THR A 334 -33.23 1.57 -30.68
CA THR A 334 -32.11 1.87 -31.56
C THR A 334 -30.82 2.00 -30.77
N GLY A 335 -29.73 1.73 -31.47
CA GLY A 335 -28.40 1.84 -30.88
C GLY A 335 -27.32 1.81 -31.94
N LYS A 336 -26.08 1.91 -31.50
CA LYS A 336 -24.90 1.85 -32.36
C LYS A 336 -23.91 0.83 -31.81
N VAL A 337 -23.26 0.10 -32.72
CA VAL A 337 -22.15 -0.79 -32.36
C VAL A 337 -21.05 0.05 -31.68
N ALA A 338 -20.77 -0.26 -30.44
CA ALA A 338 -19.79 0.45 -29.63
C ALA A 338 -18.47 -0.33 -29.54
N GLU A 339 -18.57 -1.68 -29.48
CA GLU A 339 -17.41 -2.54 -29.27
C GLU A 339 -17.67 -3.91 -29.95
N ILE A 340 -16.62 -4.49 -30.49
CA ILE A 340 -16.61 -5.86 -31.02
C ILE A 340 -15.64 -6.64 -30.13
N GLY A 341 -16.10 -7.77 -29.60
CA GLY A 341 -15.31 -8.64 -28.72
C GLY A 341 -14.03 -9.15 -29.39
N TRP A 342 -13.03 -9.40 -28.58
CA TRP A 342 -11.70 -9.87 -28.98
C TRP A 342 -11.57 -11.41 -28.91
N GLN A 343 -12.62 -12.08 -28.46
CA GLN A 343 -12.62 -13.53 -28.24
C GLN A 343 -13.79 -14.17 -28.92
N VAL A 344 -13.51 -15.31 -29.56
CA VAL A 344 -14.52 -16.24 -30.09
C VAL A 344 -14.83 -17.28 -29.01
N HIS A 345 -16.08 -17.47 -28.69
CA HIS A 345 -16.53 -18.47 -27.72
C HIS A 345 -17.72 -19.26 -28.22
N LYS A 346 -18.09 -20.31 -27.51
CA LYS A 346 -19.31 -21.07 -27.84
C LYS A 346 -20.54 -20.25 -27.53
N ASN A 347 -21.59 -20.41 -28.32
CA ASN A 347 -22.86 -19.73 -28.06
C ASN A 347 -23.49 -20.23 -26.76
N ASN A 348 -23.72 -19.31 -25.80
CA ASN A 348 -24.28 -19.61 -24.48
C ASN A 348 -25.75 -19.21 -24.33
N LEU A 349 -26.33 -18.49 -25.30
CA LEU A 349 -27.70 -17.97 -25.23
C LEU A 349 -28.78 -18.95 -25.77
N LEU A 350 -28.37 -20.07 -26.39
CA LEU A 350 -29.27 -21.06 -26.98
C LEU A 350 -29.28 -22.40 -26.22
N ASP A 351 -29.09 -22.37 -24.89
CA ASP A 351 -28.97 -23.58 -24.06
C ASP A 351 -30.24 -24.44 -23.96
N ASP A 352 -31.36 -23.99 -24.55
CA ASP A 352 -32.63 -24.73 -24.54
C ASP A 352 -32.75 -25.85 -25.54
N ASP A 353 -31.83 -26.00 -26.52
CA ASP A 353 -31.79 -27.13 -27.47
C ASP A 353 -30.34 -27.62 -27.70
N PRO A 354 -29.92 -28.65 -26.93
CA PRO A 354 -28.54 -29.18 -27.03
C PRO A 354 -28.17 -29.77 -28.40
N ALA A 355 -29.16 -30.04 -29.29
CA ALA A 355 -28.94 -30.68 -30.56
C ALA A 355 -28.77 -29.70 -31.72
N ALA A 356 -29.19 -28.46 -31.60
CA ALA A 356 -29.32 -27.54 -32.73
C ALA A 356 -28.21 -26.48 -32.77
N ASN A 357 -27.01 -26.64 -32.44
CA ASN A 357 -25.86 -25.75 -32.70
C ASN A 357 -24.74 -25.86 -31.66
N ALA A 358 -24.46 -27.07 -31.20
CA ALA A 358 -23.43 -27.33 -30.15
C ALA A 358 -22.01 -26.80 -30.52
N ASP A 359 -21.75 -26.44 -31.77
CA ASP A 359 -20.46 -25.95 -32.25
C ASP A 359 -20.51 -24.51 -32.86
N ALA A 360 -21.61 -23.78 -32.66
CA ALA A 360 -21.69 -22.43 -33.18
C ALA A 360 -20.73 -21.49 -32.38
N ARG A 361 -19.75 -20.96 -33.10
CA ARG A 361 -18.79 -20.00 -32.60
C ARG A 361 -19.31 -18.59 -32.82
N VAL A 362 -19.27 -17.79 -31.76
CA VAL A 362 -19.79 -16.42 -31.74
C VAL A 362 -18.78 -15.43 -31.15
N VAL A 363 -18.95 -14.18 -31.54
CA VAL A 363 -18.25 -13.04 -30.99
C VAL A 363 -19.27 -12.08 -30.38
N GLU A 364 -19.04 -11.62 -29.18
CA GLU A 364 -19.88 -10.61 -28.53
C GLU A 364 -19.71 -9.24 -29.18
N VAL A 365 -20.82 -8.64 -29.59
CA VAL A 365 -20.87 -7.27 -30.12
C VAL A 365 -21.72 -6.44 -29.19
N LYS A 366 -21.11 -5.42 -28.57
CA LYS A 366 -21.79 -4.51 -27.62
C LYS A 366 -22.37 -3.31 -28.38
N ILE A 367 -23.68 -3.19 -28.36
CA ILE A 367 -24.45 -2.11 -28.99
C ILE A 367 -24.92 -1.15 -27.89
N ARG A 368 -24.46 0.08 -27.92
CA ARG A 368 -24.91 1.12 -27.00
C ARG A 368 -26.32 1.58 -27.39
N LEU A 369 -27.26 1.49 -26.46
CA LEU A 369 -28.63 1.95 -26.70
C LEU A 369 -28.72 3.47 -26.64
N ASP A 370 -29.52 4.04 -27.54
CA ASP A 370 -29.82 5.48 -27.56
C ASP A 370 -30.78 5.86 -26.43
N ASP A 371 -31.75 5.00 -26.12
CA ASP A 371 -32.66 5.12 -24.97
C ASP A 371 -32.42 3.94 -23.97
N SER A 372 -31.83 4.26 -22.84
CA SER A 372 -31.59 3.31 -21.76
C SER A 372 -32.68 3.34 -20.70
N LYS A 373 -33.49 4.42 -20.62
CA LYS A 373 -34.47 4.63 -19.54
C LYS A 373 -35.60 3.61 -19.57
N SER A 374 -36.08 3.29 -20.78
CA SER A 374 -37.17 2.34 -20.99
C SER A 374 -36.85 0.90 -20.60
N VAL A 375 -35.54 0.56 -20.50
CA VAL A 375 -35.08 -0.82 -20.29
C VAL A 375 -34.11 -0.96 -19.11
N LYS A 376 -33.95 0.07 -18.28
CA LYS A 376 -32.98 0.07 -17.16
C LYS A 376 -33.23 -1.04 -16.12
N ALA A 377 -34.46 -1.52 -15.99
CA ALA A 377 -34.85 -2.59 -15.07
C ALA A 377 -34.89 -3.98 -15.75
N LEU A 378 -34.54 -4.06 -17.03
CA LEU A 378 -34.63 -5.28 -17.83
C LEU A 378 -33.24 -5.87 -18.14
N THR A 379 -32.40 -5.91 -17.13
CA THR A 379 -31.06 -6.52 -17.21
C THR A 379 -31.22 -8.03 -17.47
N ASN A 380 -30.36 -8.58 -18.33
CA ASN A 380 -30.38 -9.98 -18.83
C ASN A 380 -31.63 -10.34 -19.67
N LEU A 381 -32.45 -9.37 -20.08
CA LEU A 381 -33.55 -9.65 -21.00
C LEU A 381 -32.97 -10.09 -22.36
N GLN A 382 -33.46 -11.21 -22.87
CA GLN A 382 -33.14 -11.69 -24.23
C GLN A 382 -33.77 -10.82 -25.32
N VAL A 383 -32.98 -10.44 -26.29
CA VAL A 383 -33.38 -9.58 -27.40
C VAL A 383 -32.82 -10.08 -28.73
N ASP A 384 -33.55 -9.81 -29.82
CA ASP A 384 -33.04 -9.98 -31.18
C ASP A 384 -32.38 -8.66 -31.62
N VAL A 385 -31.15 -8.76 -32.08
CA VAL A 385 -30.36 -7.62 -32.55
C VAL A 385 -30.14 -7.72 -34.06
N ARG A 386 -30.45 -6.64 -34.80
CA ARG A 386 -30.22 -6.52 -36.24
C ARG A 386 -29.28 -5.35 -36.49
N ILE A 387 -28.07 -5.66 -36.95
CA ILE A 387 -27.04 -4.69 -37.29
C ILE A 387 -27.10 -4.40 -38.78
N LYS A 388 -27.29 -3.15 -39.16
CA LYS A 388 -27.33 -2.72 -40.55
C LYS A 388 -25.92 -2.60 -41.12
N LEU A 389 -25.64 -3.26 -42.25
CA LEU A 389 -24.33 -3.28 -42.89
C LEU A 389 -24.10 -2.03 -43.76
#